data_5c12437209a068661978735a98d4285f
#
_entry.id   5c12437209a068661978735a98d4285f
#
_cell.length_a   1.000
_cell.length_b   1.000
_cell.length_c   1.000
_cell.angle_alpha   90.00
_cell.angle_beta   90.00
_cell.angle_gamma   90.00
#
_symmetry.space_group_name_H-M   'P 1'
#
loop_
_entity.id
_entity.type
_entity.pdbx_description
1 polymer ?
#
loop_
_entity_poly.entity_id
_entity_poly.type
_entity_poly.pdbx_seq_one_letter_code
_entity_poly.pdbx_strand_id
1 'polypeptide(L)'
;NYRIRLTTDTWRDYYWRSVHPFMILLFKPPVDLLGFLLKGNKLWGAYVFVALGGALCVFLAWTFIKSATGNSVYASLIAALLGLTASHLIFGSLLESYIFLAASLLLFYVLLLKDKPMPALIAASLTTIGITYTNFAQNVIAFFAVKPNIKGLIRFAASVLVLLVLFTLLNNLLYPDAHPFFFIPSTLQAEQQNLFPLNSLRIQALTRAFFFHNVVAPTPIFYDKDIPFIQFRFFKPEINELSQYDLPIQNVTSWAWLGLLLFAGALFLWNIRKKQHLWISLALLGCMAFNVVLHLRYGKEFFLYSPNWTYALVLFLGLAWQTVSDRKWFQVLLLLLLSLLIWNNGYLLLTILNVLAPQV
;
A
#
# COMPACT_ATOMS: atom_id res chain seq x y z
N ASN A 1 -13.95 11.92 0.93
CA ASN A 1 -14.45 11.99 2.30
C ASN A 1 -13.40 12.00 3.41
N TYR A 2 -12.18 11.49 3.22
CA TYR A 2 -11.08 11.66 4.19
C TYR A 2 -10.73 13.14 4.43
N ARG A 3 -10.80 13.99 3.42
CA ARG A 3 -10.62 15.43 3.55
C ARG A 3 -11.48 16.00 4.70
N ILE A 4 -12.79 15.79 4.64
CA ILE A 4 -13.72 16.31 5.65
C ILE A 4 -13.41 15.70 7.01
N ARG A 5 -13.18 14.39 7.08
CA ARG A 5 -12.90 13.66 8.33
C ARG A 5 -11.68 14.16 9.09
N LEU A 6 -10.64 14.56 8.37
CA LEU A 6 -9.39 15.02 8.96
C LEU A 6 -9.35 16.52 9.22
N THR A 7 -10.15 17.32 8.47
CA THR A 7 -10.07 18.78 8.53
C THR A 7 -11.19 19.45 9.30
N THR A 8 -12.26 18.72 9.67
CA THR A 8 -13.38 19.24 10.45
C THR A 8 -13.51 18.55 11.80
N ASP A 9 -14.23 19.16 12.71
CA ASP A 9 -14.60 18.57 14.01
C ASP A 9 -15.94 17.81 13.94
N THR A 10 -16.59 17.82 12.77
CA THR A 10 -17.84 17.09 12.48
C THR A 10 -17.57 15.75 11.81
N TRP A 11 -16.67 14.96 12.37
CA TRP A 11 -16.30 13.64 11.88
C TRP A 11 -17.34 12.56 12.13
N ARG A 12 -18.35 12.84 12.94
CA ARG A 12 -19.45 11.95 13.33
C ARG A 12 -20.14 11.30 12.13
N ASP A 13 -20.49 12.07 11.12
CA ASP A 13 -21.33 11.61 10.01
C ASP A 13 -20.54 10.87 8.91
N TYR A 14 -19.21 10.77 9.06
CA TYR A 14 -18.35 10.30 7.98
C TYR A 14 -17.63 8.99 8.28
N TYR A 15 -17.76 8.45 9.50
CA TYR A 15 -17.05 7.25 9.90
C TYR A 15 -17.97 6.07 10.18
N TRP A 16 -18.41 5.43 9.11
CA TRP A 16 -19.35 4.33 9.15
C TRP A 16 -18.72 2.94 9.14
N ARG A 17 -17.45 2.84 8.72
CA ARG A 17 -16.84 1.57 8.41
C ARG A 17 -16.07 1.03 9.60
N SER A 18 -16.64 0.02 10.24
CA SER A 18 -15.99 -0.71 11.33
C SER A 18 -14.70 -1.43 10.93
N VAL A 19 -14.39 -1.51 9.63
CA VAL A 19 -13.11 -2.04 9.13
C VAL A 19 -11.89 -1.19 9.49
N HIS A 20 -12.09 0.03 10.01
CA HIS A 20 -11.06 0.97 10.44
C HIS A 20 -11.12 1.20 11.96
N PRO A 21 -10.74 0.24 12.82
CA PRO A 21 -11.08 0.21 14.24
C PRO A 21 -10.73 1.45 15.06
N PHE A 22 -9.56 2.06 14.82
CA PHE A 22 -9.13 3.27 15.51
C PHE A 22 -8.29 4.21 14.64
N MET A 23 -8.64 4.31 13.36
CA MET A 23 -7.90 5.13 12.40
C MET A 23 -7.92 6.62 12.74
N ILE A 24 -9.04 7.16 13.30
CA ILE A 24 -9.09 8.57 13.71
C ILE A 24 -8.07 8.85 14.80
N LEU A 25 -7.95 7.97 15.78
CA LEU A 25 -6.97 8.08 16.86
C LEU A 25 -5.52 8.16 16.32
N LEU A 26 -5.24 7.51 15.21
CA LEU A 26 -3.92 7.54 14.57
C LEU A 26 -3.68 8.79 13.72
N PHE A 27 -4.71 9.28 13.02
CA PHE A 27 -4.52 10.27 11.96
C PHE A 27 -4.88 11.69 12.39
N LYS A 28 -5.92 11.86 13.19
CA LYS A 28 -6.36 13.21 13.55
C LYS A 28 -5.33 13.99 14.38
N PRO A 29 -4.69 13.43 15.42
CA PRO A 29 -3.72 14.18 16.21
C PRO A 29 -2.54 14.72 15.40
N PRO A 30 -1.85 13.93 14.53
CA PRO A 30 -0.78 14.50 13.70
C PRO A 30 -1.29 15.51 12.67
N VAL A 31 -2.48 15.35 12.11
CA VAL A 31 -3.06 16.33 11.19
C VAL A 31 -3.40 17.64 11.91
N ASP A 32 -3.97 17.58 13.13
CA ASP A 32 -4.26 18.76 13.93
C ASP A 32 -2.97 19.50 14.33
N LEU A 33 -1.93 18.75 14.72
CA LEU A 33 -0.62 19.32 15.04
C LEU A 33 0.00 20.03 13.84
N LEU A 34 0.03 19.37 12.68
CA LEU A 34 0.55 19.97 11.44
C LEU A 34 -0.30 21.16 11.00
N GLY A 35 -1.62 21.05 11.12
CA GLY A 35 -2.52 22.16 10.85
C GLY A 35 -2.24 23.37 11.73
N PHE A 36 -2.02 23.15 13.04
CA PHE A 36 -1.60 24.22 13.97
C PHE A 36 -0.30 24.87 13.53
N LEU A 37 0.73 24.08 13.21
CA LEU A 37 2.02 24.59 12.69
C LEU A 37 1.89 25.36 11.37
N LEU A 38 0.87 25.04 10.57
CA LEU A 38 0.55 25.70 9.30
C LEU A 38 -0.54 26.79 9.44
N LYS A 39 -0.47 27.57 10.54
CA LYS A 39 -1.35 28.72 10.82
C LYS A 39 -2.84 28.35 10.86
N GLY A 40 -3.17 27.17 11.40
CA GLY A 40 -4.55 26.68 11.53
C GLY A 40 -5.10 25.97 10.28
N ASN A 41 -4.32 25.83 9.22
CA ASN A 41 -4.77 25.18 7.99
C ASN A 41 -4.69 23.65 8.08
N LYS A 42 -5.75 23.02 8.58
CA LYS A 42 -5.84 21.54 8.74
C LYS A 42 -5.77 20.81 7.39
N LEU A 43 -6.23 21.41 6.29
CA LEU A 43 -6.18 20.80 4.97
C LEU A 43 -4.72 20.62 4.50
N TRP A 44 -3.92 21.68 4.61
CA TRP A 44 -2.48 21.57 4.33
C TRP A 44 -1.77 20.63 5.30
N GLY A 45 -2.19 20.64 6.59
CA GLY A 45 -1.71 19.66 7.57
C GLY A 45 -1.93 18.21 7.11
N ALA A 46 -3.13 17.92 6.59
CA ALA A 46 -3.47 16.59 6.07
C ALA A 46 -2.64 16.22 4.82
N TYR A 47 -2.44 17.14 3.86
CA TYR A 47 -1.59 16.89 2.68
C TYR A 47 -0.13 16.65 3.07
N VAL A 48 0.43 17.47 3.96
CA VAL A 48 1.81 17.26 4.45
C VAL A 48 1.92 15.92 5.16
N PHE A 49 0.93 15.55 5.97
CA PHE A 49 0.92 14.26 6.65
C PHE A 49 0.95 13.09 5.66
N VAL A 50 0.14 13.12 4.60
CA VAL A 50 0.13 12.09 3.55
C VAL A 50 1.48 12.02 2.83
N ALA A 51 2.04 13.18 2.43
CA ALA A 51 3.34 13.26 1.77
C ALA A 51 4.46 12.68 2.67
N LEU A 52 4.43 12.95 3.98
CA LEU A 52 5.34 12.33 4.95
C LEU A 52 5.16 10.82 5.02
N GLY A 53 3.92 10.31 4.96
CA GLY A 53 3.62 8.88 4.85
C GLY A 53 4.25 8.24 3.62
N GLY A 54 4.14 8.90 2.47
CA GLY A 54 4.80 8.48 1.23
C GLY A 54 6.33 8.47 1.34
N ALA A 55 6.92 9.55 1.84
CA ALA A 55 8.36 9.64 2.08
C ALA A 55 8.85 8.55 3.05
N LEU A 56 8.08 8.26 4.10
CA LEU A 56 8.38 7.19 5.06
C LEU A 56 8.41 5.82 4.38
N CYS A 57 7.49 5.52 3.47
CA CYS A 57 7.51 4.26 2.71
C CYS A 57 8.81 4.11 1.92
N VAL A 58 9.23 5.15 1.20
CA VAL A 58 10.49 5.15 0.42
C VAL A 58 11.70 4.96 1.33
N PHE A 59 11.75 5.67 2.46
CA PHE A 59 12.81 5.53 3.45
C PHE A 59 12.87 4.13 4.07
N LEU A 60 11.71 3.54 4.40
CA LEU A 60 11.65 2.18 4.96
C LEU A 60 12.05 1.12 3.93
N ALA A 61 11.66 1.28 2.67
CA ALA A 61 12.11 0.41 1.59
C ALA A 61 13.64 0.49 1.40
N TRP A 62 14.21 1.70 1.41
CA TRP A 62 15.65 1.89 1.40
C TRP A 62 16.33 1.20 2.58
N THR A 63 15.80 1.43 3.79
CA THR A 63 16.32 0.84 5.02
C THR A 63 16.30 -0.69 4.98
N PHE A 64 15.21 -1.27 4.48
CA PHE A 64 15.05 -2.71 4.33
C PHE A 64 16.07 -3.29 3.35
N ILE A 65 16.16 -2.76 2.14
CA ILE A 65 17.06 -3.25 1.09
C ILE A 65 18.51 -3.02 1.48
N LYS A 66 18.86 -1.86 2.05
CA LYS A 66 20.19 -1.58 2.57
C LYS A 66 20.60 -2.58 3.66
N SER A 67 19.69 -2.90 4.58
CA SER A 67 19.95 -3.87 5.65
C SER A 67 20.11 -5.30 5.11
N ALA A 68 19.37 -5.65 4.04
CA ALA A 68 19.41 -6.99 3.45
C ALA A 68 20.63 -7.21 2.54
N THR A 69 21.08 -6.18 1.81
CA THR A 69 22.09 -6.32 0.74
C THR A 69 23.43 -5.67 1.06
N GLY A 70 23.49 -4.74 2.01
CA GLY A 70 24.67 -3.93 2.28
C GLY A 70 24.91 -2.80 1.26
N ASN A 71 24.29 -2.82 0.07
CA ASN A 71 24.53 -1.91 -1.04
C ASN A 71 23.59 -0.68 -0.98
N SER A 72 24.16 0.51 -0.73
CA SER A 72 23.37 1.76 -0.62
C SER A 72 22.85 2.23 -1.97
N VAL A 73 23.63 2.12 -3.05
CA VAL A 73 23.21 2.54 -4.40
C VAL A 73 22.04 1.70 -4.87
N TYR A 74 22.15 0.38 -4.74
CA TYR A 74 21.06 -0.53 -5.07
C TYR A 74 19.83 -0.27 -4.23
N ALA A 75 19.98 -0.07 -2.91
CA ALA A 75 18.86 0.28 -2.02
C ALA A 75 18.16 1.57 -2.45
N SER A 76 18.91 2.59 -2.90
CA SER A 76 18.33 3.83 -3.42
C SER A 76 17.54 3.59 -4.71
N LEU A 77 18.03 2.74 -5.61
CA LEU A 77 17.31 2.40 -6.85
C LEU A 77 16.00 1.67 -6.58
N ILE A 78 16.00 0.70 -5.65
CA ILE A 78 14.78 -0.03 -5.28
C ILE A 78 13.79 0.87 -4.52
N ALA A 79 14.28 1.74 -3.63
CA ALA A 79 13.43 2.72 -2.95
C ALA A 79 12.82 3.72 -3.92
N ALA A 80 13.61 4.20 -4.91
CA ALA A 80 13.11 5.04 -5.99
C ALA A 80 12.08 4.29 -6.86
N LEU A 81 12.29 2.99 -7.12
CA LEU A 81 11.31 2.15 -7.82
C LEU A 81 9.99 2.17 -7.08
N LEU A 82 9.97 1.95 -5.74
CA LEU A 82 8.73 2.06 -4.97
C LEU A 82 8.10 3.44 -5.10
N GLY A 83 8.89 4.51 -4.89
CA GLY A 83 8.42 5.89 -4.93
C GLY A 83 7.82 6.30 -6.28
N LEU A 84 8.32 5.73 -7.38
CA LEU A 84 7.87 6.02 -8.74
C LEU A 84 6.78 5.08 -9.26
N THR A 85 6.34 4.08 -8.48
CA THR A 85 5.17 3.28 -8.86
C THR A 85 3.92 4.14 -8.97
N ALA A 86 3.02 3.83 -9.90
CA ALA A 86 1.75 4.54 -10.04
C ALA A 86 0.96 4.56 -8.72
N SER A 87 0.92 3.41 -8.02
CA SER A 87 0.29 3.29 -6.72
C SER A 87 0.86 4.29 -5.71
N HIS A 88 2.19 4.36 -5.58
CA HIS A 88 2.82 5.20 -4.57
C HIS A 88 2.65 6.69 -4.88
N LEU A 89 2.83 7.09 -6.14
CA LEU A 89 2.63 8.48 -6.57
C LEU A 89 1.21 8.97 -6.29
N ILE A 90 0.21 8.17 -6.61
CA ILE A 90 -1.19 8.53 -6.40
C ILE A 90 -1.52 8.54 -4.91
N PHE A 91 -1.24 7.47 -4.17
CA PHE A 91 -1.62 7.38 -2.74
C PHE A 91 -0.71 8.16 -1.80
N GLY A 92 0.48 8.56 -2.24
CA GLY A 92 1.33 9.52 -1.53
C GLY A 92 0.88 10.98 -1.69
N SER A 93 -0.10 11.25 -2.56
CA SER A 93 -0.66 12.59 -2.80
C SER A 93 -2.17 12.71 -2.53
N LEU A 94 -2.89 11.60 -2.38
CA LEU A 94 -4.31 11.60 -2.05
C LEU A 94 -4.54 11.49 -0.54
N LEU A 95 -5.55 12.20 -0.02
CA LEU A 95 -5.98 12.09 1.38
C LEU A 95 -6.70 10.77 1.62
N GLU A 96 -5.93 9.68 1.61
CA GLU A 96 -6.39 8.31 1.83
C GLU A 96 -5.50 7.58 2.84
N SER A 97 -5.99 6.50 3.42
CA SER A 97 -5.28 5.76 4.48
C SER A 97 -4.24 4.75 3.96
N TYR A 98 -4.31 4.40 2.69
CA TYR A 98 -3.55 3.27 2.13
C TYR A 98 -2.04 3.45 2.17
N ILE A 99 -1.55 4.68 2.02
CA ILE A 99 -0.10 4.95 2.10
C ILE A 99 0.46 4.68 3.50
N PHE A 100 -0.31 5.00 4.55
CA PHE A 100 0.09 4.73 5.93
C PHE A 100 0.01 3.25 6.27
N LEU A 101 -0.92 2.52 5.67
CA LEU A 101 -0.99 1.08 5.77
C LEU A 101 0.26 0.44 5.16
N ALA A 102 0.66 0.86 3.96
CA ALA A 102 1.91 0.43 3.34
C ALA A 102 3.13 0.75 4.22
N ALA A 103 3.18 1.96 4.81
CA ALA A 103 4.25 2.36 5.72
C ALA A 103 4.33 1.45 6.96
N SER A 104 3.18 1.12 7.58
CA SER A 104 3.14 0.24 8.75
C SER A 104 3.60 -1.18 8.45
N LEU A 105 3.23 -1.71 7.28
CA LEU A 105 3.66 -3.03 6.80
C LEU A 105 5.16 -3.03 6.46
N LEU A 106 5.65 -2.00 5.77
CA LEU A 106 7.09 -1.82 5.51
C LEU A 106 7.89 -1.76 6.82
N LEU A 107 7.41 -0.97 7.80
CA LEU A 107 8.03 -0.88 9.12
C LEU A 107 8.10 -2.27 9.77
N PHE A 108 7.01 -3.03 9.73
CA PHE A 108 6.97 -4.38 10.27
C PHE A 108 8.05 -5.28 9.64
N TYR A 109 8.21 -5.24 8.31
CA TYR A 109 9.26 -6.00 7.62
C TYR A 109 10.68 -5.54 7.98
N VAL A 110 10.90 -4.24 8.15
CA VAL A 110 12.19 -3.71 8.65
C VAL A 110 12.50 -4.22 10.06
N LEU A 111 11.49 -4.23 10.94
CA LEU A 111 11.63 -4.73 12.31
C LEU A 111 11.91 -6.25 12.33
N LEU A 112 11.24 -7.03 11.49
CA LEU A 112 11.49 -8.46 11.34
C LEU A 112 12.91 -8.74 10.82
N LEU A 113 13.34 -8.04 9.77
CA LEU A 113 14.67 -8.20 9.19
C LEU A 113 15.78 -7.87 10.20
N LYS A 114 15.54 -6.87 11.06
CA LYS A 114 16.48 -6.44 12.11
C LYS A 114 16.30 -7.19 13.42
N ASP A 115 15.52 -8.27 13.43
CA ASP A 115 15.22 -9.10 14.60
C ASP A 115 14.82 -8.29 15.85
N LYS A 116 13.97 -7.29 15.67
CA LYS A 116 13.53 -6.43 16.76
C LYS A 116 12.59 -7.19 17.73
N PRO A 117 12.55 -6.78 19.02
CA PRO A 117 11.75 -7.46 20.03
C PRO A 117 10.26 -7.40 19.75
N MET A 118 9.52 -8.36 20.30
CA MET A 118 8.07 -8.52 20.10
C MET A 118 7.25 -7.24 20.38
N PRO A 119 7.51 -6.42 21.39
CA PRO A 119 6.75 -5.17 21.58
C PRO A 119 6.81 -4.21 20.39
N ALA A 120 7.98 -4.12 19.70
CA ALA A 120 8.11 -3.29 18.50
C ALA A 120 7.26 -3.84 17.34
N LEU A 121 7.22 -5.17 17.17
CA LEU A 121 6.37 -5.83 16.19
C LEU A 121 4.87 -5.64 16.49
N ILE A 122 4.48 -5.72 17.77
CA ILE A 122 3.12 -5.45 18.22
C ILE A 122 2.73 -4.00 17.91
N ALA A 123 3.59 -3.02 18.21
CA ALA A 123 3.30 -1.60 17.94
C ALA A 123 3.09 -1.32 16.44
N ALA A 124 3.95 -1.87 15.56
CA ALA A 124 3.76 -1.75 14.12
C ALA A 124 2.46 -2.42 13.65
N SER A 125 2.12 -3.59 14.21
CA SER A 125 0.89 -4.32 13.88
C SER A 125 -0.37 -3.61 14.38
N LEU A 126 -0.30 -2.92 15.52
CA LEU A 126 -1.40 -2.08 15.99
C LEU A 126 -1.69 -0.93 15.02
N THR A 127 -0.68 -0.30 14.45
CA THR A 127 -0.89 0.69 13.40
C THR A 127 -1.57 0.05 12.17
N THR A 128 -1.11 -1.12 11.73
CA THR A 128 -1.72 -1.85 10.60
C THR A 128 -3.20 -2.15 10.86
N ILE A 129 -3.51 -2.80 12.00
CA ILE A 129 -4.88 -3.25 12.32
C ILE A 129 -5.81 -2.08 12.61
N GLY A 130 -5.30 -1.00 13.19
CA GLY A 130 -6.05 0.23 13.48
C GLY A 130 -6.48 0.95 12.22
N ILE A 131 -5.67 0.90 11.16
CA ILE A 131 -6.01 1.44 9.84
C ILE A 131 -7.00 0.51 9.13
N THR A 132 -6.72 -0.80 9.07
CA THR A 132 -7.61 -1.79 8.43
C THR A 132 -7.38 -3.17 9.04
N TYR A 133 -8.39 -3.72 9.72
CA TYR A 133 -8.23 -4.96 10.47
C TYR A 133 -7.85 -6.18 9.61
N THR A 134 -8.32 -6.26 8.36
CA THR A 134 -8.02 -7.39 7.46
C THR A 134 -6.53 -7.50 7.12
N ASN A 135 -5.84 -6.36 7.04
CA ASN A 135 -4.42 -6.33 6.69
C ASN A 135 -3.50 -6.83 7.82
N PHE A 136 -4.00 -6.99 9.04
CA PHE A 136 -3.28 -7.66 10.11
C PHE A 136 -2.88 -9.11 9.74
N ALA A 137 -3.65 -9.76 8.87
CA ALA A 137 -3.28 -11.07 8.33
C ALA A 137 -1.88 -11.08 7.69
N GLN A 138 -1.46 -9.96 7.06
CA GLN A 138 -0.11 -9.85 6.48
C GLN A 138 0.97 -9.85 7.58
N ASN A 139 0.74 -9.19 8.72
CA ASN A 139 1.66 -9.23 9.86
C ASN A 139 1.75 -10.66 10.45
N VAL A 140 0.63 -11.36 10.55
CA VAL A 140 0.56 -12.75 11.03
C VAL A 140 1.35 -13.70 10.09
N ILE A 141 1.13 -13.60 8.78
CA ILE A 141 1.84 -14.37 7.75
C ILE A 141 3.34 -14.10 7.84
N ALA A 142 3.73 -12.83 7.87
CA ALA A 142 5.13 -12.44 7.91
C ALA A 142 5.81 -12.88 9.21
N PHE A 143 5.14 -12.71 10.36
CA PHE A 143 5.67 -13.17 11.65
C PHE A 143 5.91 -14.68 11.64
N PHE A 144 4.91 -15.47 11.23
CA PHE A 144 5.02 -16.92 11.25
C PHE A 144 6.04 -17.46 10.25
N ALA A 145 6.11 -16.90 9.07
CA ALA A 145 7.09 -17.32 8.08
C ALA A 145 8.55 -17.07 8.54
N VAL A 146 8.81 -15.96 9.22
CA VAL A 146 10.17 -15.58 9.67
C VAL A 146 10.51 -16.19 11.03
N LYS A 147 9.52 -16.32 11.92
CA LYS A 147 9.67 -16.86 13.29
C LYS A 147 8.68 -18.01 13.48
N PRO A 148 8.93 -19.22 12.95
CA PRO A 148 7.98 -20.33 12.92
C PRO A 148 7.82 -20.97 14.32
N ASN A 149 7.26 -20.21 15.26
CA ASN A 149 6.97 -20.62 16.62
C ASN A 149 5.50 -20.33 16.94
N ILE A 150 4.69 -21.38 17.04
CA ILE A 150 3.25 -21.28 17.28
C ILE A 150 2.91 -20.58 18.60
N LYS A 151 3.67 -20.83 19.68
CA LYS A 151 3.48 -20.18 20.98
C LYS A 151 3.79 -18.68 20.87
N GLY A 152 4.86 -18.32 20.15
CA GLY A 152 5.21 -16.94 19.84
C GLY A 152 4.14 -16.25 19.01
N LEU A 153 3.61 -16.93 17.99
CA LEU A 153 2.53 -16.44 17.13
C LEU A 153 1.25 -16.18 17.94
N ILE A 154 0.83 -17.13 18.78
CA ILE A 154 -0.36 -16.96 19.63
C ILE A 154 -0.18 -15.77 20.58
N ARG A 155 0.99 -15.65 21.24
CA ARG A 155 1.28 -14.52 22.11
C ARG A 155 1.23 -13.19 21.36
N PHE A 156 1.87 -13.12 20.19
CA PHE A 156 1.87 -11.95 19.32
C PHE A 156 0.44 -11.55 18.93
N ALA A 157 -0.33 -12.49 18.33
CA ALA A 157 -1.68 -12.23 17.84
C ALA A 157 -2.63 -11.86 19.00
N ALA A 158 -2.60 -12.61 20.11
CA ALA A 158 -3.43 -12.32 21.27
C ALA A 158 -3.12 -10.93 21.86
N SER A 159 -1.84 -10.54 21.96
CA SER A 159 -1.46 -9.21 22.44
C SER A 159 -2.01 -8.10 21.54
N VAL A 160 -1.90 -8.26 20.21
CA VAL A 160 -2.43 -7.27 19.25
C VAL A 160 -3.96 -7.20 19.35
N LEU A 161 -4.67 -8.35 19.45
CA LEU A 161 -6.13 -8.37 19.52
C LEU A 161 -6.67 -7.76 20.84
N VAL A 162 -6.00 -8.01 21.96
CA VAL A 162 -6.38 -7.36 23.25
C VAL A 162 -6.19 -5.84 23.14
N LEU A 163 -5.05 -5.40 22.63
CA LEU A 163 -4.77 -3.97 22.48
C LEU A 163 -5.69 -3.32 21.43
N LEU A 164 -6.07 -4.05 20.37
CA LEU A 164 -7.05 -3.59 19.38
C LEU A 164 -8.37 -3.21 20.07
N VAL A 165 -8.91 -4.06 20.94
CA VAL A 165 -10.13 -3.76 21.68
C VAL A 165 -9.95 -2.51 22.54
N LEU A 166 -8.85 -2.43 23.30
CA LEU A 166 -8.56 -1.27 24.16
C LEU A 166 -8.45 0.04 23.36
N PHE A 167 -7.72 0.03 22.24
CA PHE A 167 -7.59 1.20 21.37
C PHE A 167 -8.87 1.58 20.66
N THR A 168 -9.73 0.60 20.31
CA THR A 168 -11.05 0.87 19.74
C THR A 168 -11.96 1.53 20.76
N LEU A 169 -11.95 1.06 22.01
CA LEU A 169 -12.68 1.71 23.13
C LEU A 169 -12.16 3.13 23.38
N LEU A 170 -10.83 3.31 23.41
CA LEU A 170 -10.21 4.63 23.57
C LEU A 170 -10.60 5.57 22.41
N ASN A 171 -10.59 5.05 21.17
CA ASN A 171 -11.01 5.83 20.00
C ASN A 171 -12.44 6.32 20.14
N ASN A 172 -13.35 5.47 20.61
CA ASN A 172 -14.76 5.85 20.79
C ASN A 172 -14.97 6.74 22.01
N LEU A 173 -14.11 6.64 23.04
CA LEU A 173 -14.13 7.57 24.18
C LEU A 173 -13.72 8.99 23.77
N LEU A 174 -12.65 9.11 22.97
CA LEU A 174 -12.11 10.41 22.52
C LEU A 174 -12.89 10.99 21.34
N TYR A 175 -13.45 10.13 20.49
CA TYR A 175 -14.21 10.48 19.30
C TYR A 175 -15.55 9.72 19.31
N PRO A 176 -16.48 10.08 20.21
CA PRO A 176 -17.77 9.41 20.32
C PRO A 176 -18.52 9.50 18.98
N ASP A 177 -19.22 8.44 18.61
CA ASP A 177 -19.94 8.30 17.36
C ASP A 177 -19.06 8.27 16.08
N ALA A 178 -17.72 8.16 16.21
CA ALA A 178 -16.81 8.15 15.07
C ALA A 178 -17.05 6.98 14.12
N HIS A 179 -17.31 5.80 14.66
CA HIS A 179 -17.67 4.59 13.92
C HIS A 179 -18.14 3.48 14.86
N PRO A 180 -18.93 2.50 14.36
CA PRO A 180 -19.35 1.37 15.16
C PRO A 180 -18.19 0.43 15.50
N PHE A 181 -18.35 -0.33 16.57
CA PHE A 181 -17.35 -1.33 17.00
C PHE A 181 -17.24 -2.47 16.00
N PHE A 182 -16.06 -2.74 15.46
CA PHE A 182 -15.82 -3.79 14.45
C PHE A 182 -16.09 -5.20 14.98
N PHE A 183 -15.96 -5.44 16.28
CA PHE A 183 -16.19 -6.75 16.89
C PHE A 183 -17.67 -7.08 17.11
N ILE A 184 -18.59 -6.17 16.75
CA ILE A 184 -20.03 -6.45 16.69
C ILE A 184 -20.39 -6.88 15.27
N PRO A 185 -20.80 -8.16 15.04
CA PRO A 185 -20.98 -8.68 13.67
C PRO A 185 -21.92 -7.86 12.78
N SER A 186 -23.00 -7.30 13.34
CA SER A 186 -23.96 -6.47 12.60
C SER A 186 -23.34 -5.21 12.00
N THR A 187 -22.27 -4.68 12.59
CA THR A 187 -21.58 -3.48 12.09
C THR A 187 -20.76 -3.76 10.83
N LEU A 188 -20.51 -5.04 10.53
CA LEU A 188 -19.77 -5.47 9.33
C LEU A 188 -20.69 -5.77 8.14
N GLN A 189 -22.02 -5.74 8.31
CA GLN A 189 -22.95 -6.05 7.23
C GLN A 189 -22.81 -5.10 6.03
N ALA A 190 -22.47 -3.84 6.26
CA ALA A 190 -22.23 -2.86 5.21
C ALA A 190 -21.07 -3.28 4.26
N GLU A 191 -20.15 -4.15 4.71
CA GLU A 191 -19.07 -4.64 3.87
C GLU A 191 -19.53 -5.65 2.81
N GLN A 192 -20.73 -6.24 2.93
CA GLN A 192 -21.27 -7.16 1.93
C GLN A 192 -21.44 -6.49 0.56
N GLN A 193 -21.69 -5.18 0.51
CA GLN A 193 -21.76 -4.42 -0.74
C GLN A 193 -20.42 -4.38 -1.51
N ASN A 194 -19.32 -4.73 -0.85
CA ASN A 194 -18.00 -4.79 -1.45
C ASN A 194 -17.63 -6.21 -1.93
N LEU A 195 -18.55 -7.18 -1.82
CA LEU A 195 -18.34 -8.55 -2.30
C LEU A 195 -18.92 -8.70 -3.71
N PHE A 196 -18.10 -9.16 -4.62
CA PHE A 196 -18.45 -9.31 -6.03
C PHE A 196 -18.30 -10.79 -6.47
N PRO A 197 -19.12 -11.25 -7.44
CA PRO A 197 -18.97 -12.58 -8.01
C PRO A 197 -17.65 -12.71 -8.76
N LEU A 198 -17.07 -13.90 -8.72
CA LEU A 198 -15.88 -14.23 -9.48
C LEU A 198 -16.25 -14.42 -10.96
N ASN A 199 -15.54 -13.71 -11.85
CA ASN A 199 -15.63 -13.88 -13.29
C ASN A 199 -14.26 -13.64 -13.96
N SER A 200 -14.15 -13.96 -15.23
CA SER A 200 -12.90 -13.86 -16.00
C SER A 200 -12.36 -12.44 -16.10
N LEU A 201 -13.25 -11.45 -16.28
CA LEU A 201 -12.86 -10.04 -16.38
C LEU A 201 -12.30 -9.55 -15.04
N ARG A 202 -12.93 -9.94 -13.92
CA ARG A 202 -12.44 -9.60 -12.58
C ARG A 202 -11.05 -10.19 -12.30
N ILE A 203 -10.83 -11.44 -12.70
CA ILE A 203 -9.50 -12.08 -12.58
C ILE A 203 -8.47 -11.31 -13.43
N GLN A 204 -8.81 -10.96 -14.66
CA GLN A 204 -7.94 -10.18 -15.55
C GLN A 204 -7.62 -8.81 -14.95
N ALA A 205 -8.64 -8.08 -14.45
CA ALA A 205 -8.49 -6.77 -13.84
C ALA A 205 -7.61 -6.84 -12.58
N LEU A 206 -7.83 -7.85 -11.72
CA LEU A 206 -7.01 -8.08 -10.53
C LEU A 206 -5.56 -8.37 -10.92
N THR A 207 -5.33 -9.26 -11.90
CA THR A 207 -3.98 -9.61 -12.37
C THR A 207 -3.25 -8.37 -12.91
N ARG A 208 -3.93 -7.54 -13.70
CA ARG A 208 -3.35 -6.30 -14.22
C ARG A 208 -3.07 -5.29 -13.09
N ALA A 209 -4.01 -5.10 -12.17
CA ALA A 209 -3.81 -4.20 -11.03
C ALA A 209 -2.65 -4.67 -10.13
N PHE A 210 -2.49 -5.98 -10.00
CA PHE A 210 -1.53 -6.59 -9.09
C PHE A 210 -0.08 -6.53 -9.61
N PHE A 211 0.11 -6.80 -10.90
CA PHE A 211 1.46 -6.92 -11.47
C PHE A 211 1.85 -5.75 -12.38
N PHE A 212 0.89 -4.96 -12.86
CA PHE A 212 1.15 -3.93 -13.86
C PHE A 212 0.66 -2.55 -13.44
N HIS A 213 -0.65 -2.34 -13.28
CA HIS A 213 -1.23 -1.01 -13.09
C HIS A 213 -0.75 -0.31 -11.82
N ASN A 214 -0.38 -1.08 -10.80
CA ASN A 214 0.20 -0.56 -9.56
C ASN A 214 1.59 0.04 -9.77
N VAL A 215 2.34 -0.38 -10.79
CA VAL A 215 3.70 0.08 -11.09
C VAL A 215 3.71 0.98 -12.31
N VAL A 216 3.16 0.53 -13.42
CA VAL A 216 3.08 1.24 -14.70
C VAL A 216 1.64 1.68 -14.92
N ALA A 217 1.38 2.97 -14.86
CA ALA A 217 0.04 3.50 -15.05
C ALA A 217 -0.46 3.26 -16.48
N PRO A 218 -1.67 2.68 -16.67
CA PRO A 218 -2.36 2.69 -17.95
C PRO A 218 -3.09 4.02 -18.17
N THR A 219 -3.76 4.17 -19.31
CA THR A 219 -4.67 5.29 -19.55
C THR A 219 -5.85 5.24 -18.56
N PRO A 220 -6.10 6.31 -17.77
CA PRO A 220 -7.17 6.31 -16.78
C PRO A 220 -8.56 6.44 -17.44
N ILE A 221 -9.55 5.74 -16.88
CA ILE A 221 -10.96 5.90 -17.21
C ILE A 221 -11.54 6.94 -16.24
N PHE A 222 -11.91 8.12 -16.74
CA PHE A 222 -12.54 9.14 -15.93
C PHE A 222 -14.03 8.86 -15.79
N TYR A 223 -14.50 8.83 -14.55
CA TYR A 223 -15.85 8.46 -14.17
C TYR A 223 -16.74 9.66 -13.93
N ASP A 224 -16.22 10.58 -13.15
CA ASP A 224 -16.88 11.82 -12.76
C ASP A 224 -15.86 12.94 -12.93
N LYS A 225 -16.27 14.00 -13.61
CA LYS A 225 -15.42 15.17 -13.87
C LYS A 225 -15.93 16.42 -13.16
N ASP A 226 -17.03 16.30 -12.39
CA ASP A 226 -17.60 17.43 -11.69
C ASP A 226 -16.80 17.78 -10.45
N ILE A 227 -16.41 19.03 -10.31
CA ILE A 227 -15.73 19.49 -9.09
C ILE A 227 -16.71 19.47 -7.91
N PRO A 228 -16.26 19.04 -6.73
CA PRO A 228 -14.89 18.66 -6.35
C PRO A 228 -14.59 17.15 -6.48
N PHE A 229 -15.34 16.39 -7.26
CA PHE A 229 -15.33 14.92 -7.29
C PHE A 229 -14.78 14.36 -8.60
N ILE A 230 -13.56 14.66 -8.97
CA ILE A 230 -12.92 13.96 -10.06
C ILE A 230 -12.58 12.56 -9.61
N GLN A 231 -13.19 11.58 -10.28
CA GLN A 231 -12.90 10.17 -10.07
C GLN A 231 -12.29 9.58 -11.33
N PHE A 232 -11.19 8.85 -11.17
CA PHE A 232 -10.65 8.00 -12.21
C PHE A 232 -10.50 6.57 -11.69
N ARG A 233 -10.50 5.61 -12.62
CA ARG A 233 -10.35 4.19 -12.33
C ARG A 233 -9.53 3.52 -13.42
N PHE A 234 -9.00 2.35 -13.09
CA PHE A 234 -8.39 1.45 -14.06
C PHE A 234 -9.27 0.23 -14.37
N PHE A 235 -10.34 0.05 -13.60
CA PHE A 235 -11.34 -0.98 -13.85
C PHE A 235 -12.74 -0.46 -13.48
N LYS A 236 -13.67 -0.61 -14.41
CA LYS A 236 -15.08 -0.19 -14.26
C LYS A 236 -16.00 -1.39 -14.49
N PRO A 237 -16.31 -2.15 -13.41
CA PRO A 237 -17.07 -3.39 -13.53
C PRO A 237 -18.50 -3.20 -14.03
N GLU A 238 -19.10 -2.01 -13.86
CA GLU A 238 -20.47 -1.71 -14.26
C GLU A 238 -20.67 -1.77 -15.77
N ILE A 239 -19.66 -1.45 -16.54
CA ILE A 239 -19.69 -1.46 -18.03
C ILE A 239 -18.63 -2.40 -18.62
N ASN A 240 -18.02 -3.27 -17.76
CA ASN A 240 -16.99 -4.22 -18.16
C ASN A 240 -15.78 -3.56 -18.86
N GLU A 241 -15.41 -2.36 -18.45
CA GLU A 241 -14.31 -1.60 -19.01
C GLU A 241 -13.04 -1.76 -18.17
N LEU A 242 -11.93 -2.03 -18.86
CA LEU A 242 -10.60 -2.18 -18.25
C LEU A 242 -9.60 -1.29 -18.99
N SER A 243 -8.89 -0.45 -18.25
CA SER A 243 -7.85 0.44 -18.79
C SER A 243 -6.82 -0.30 -19.62
N GLN A 244 -6.41 0.33 -20.72
CA GLN A 244 -5.44 -0.20 -21.66
C GLN A 244 -4.15 0.66 -21.64
N TYR A 245 -3.10 0.13 -22.23
CA TYR A 245 -1.87 0.84 -22.52
C TYR A 245 -1.94 1.37 -23.95
N ASP A 246 -2.52 2.58 -24.11
CA ASP A 246 -2.83 3.15 -25.43
C ASP A 246 -1.64 3.88 -26.05
N LEU A 247 -0.69 4.34 -25.20
CA LEU A 247 0.45 5.12 -25.65
C LEU A 247 1.71 4.25 -25.84
N PRO A 248 2.57 4.57 -26.83
CA PRO A 248 3.83 3.85 -27.02
C PRO A 248 4.69 3.77 -25.76
N ILE A 249 4.78 4.86 -24.98
CA ILE A 249 5.56 4.89 -23.74
C ILE A 249 4.99 3.92 -22.69
N GLN A 250 3.67 3.80 -22.58
CA GLN A 250 3.02 2.86 -21.66
C GLN A 250 3.38 1.42 -22.03
N ASN A 251 3.32 1.10 -23.33
CA ASN A 251 3.65 -0.23 -23.84
C ASN A 251 5.14 -0.56 -23.62
N VAL A 252 6.05 0.34 -23.96
CA VAL A 252 7.50 0.15 -23.75
C VAL A 252 7.80 -0.06 -22.27
N THR A 253 7.25 0.79 -21.40
CA THR A 253 7.45 0.68 -19.94
C THR A 253 6.89 -0.63 -19.38
N SER A 254 5.71 -1.07 -19.86
CA SER A 254 5.09 -2.32 -19.44
C SER A 254 5.90 -3.54 -19.83
N TRP A 255 6.45 -3.58 -21.07
CA TRP A 255 7.30 -4.67 -21.53
C TRP A 255 8.64 -4.70 -20.79
N ALA A 256 9.27 -3.53 -20.56
CA ALA A 256 10.48 -3.44 -19.75
C ALA A 256 10.23 -3.93 -18.32
N TRP A 257 9.11 -3.54 -17.72
CA TRP A 257 8.69 -4.00 -16.40
C TRP A 257 8.45 -5.52 -16.37
N LEU A 258 7.73 -6.07 -17.35
CA LEU A 258 7.50 -7.51 -17.46
C LEU A 258 8.81 -8.29 -17.57
N GLY A 259 9.75 -7.82 -18.39
CA GLY A 259 11.07 -8.42 -18.51
C GLY A 259 11.81 -8.50 -17.18
N LEU A 260 11.76 -7.43 -16.39
CA LEU A 260 12.38 -7.39 -15.05
C LEU A 260 11.63 -8.27 -14.03
N LEU A 261 10.31 -8.35 -14.10
CA LEU A 261 9.53 -9.29 -13.28
C LEU A 261 9.92 -10.75 -13.55
N LEU A 262 9.97 -11.13 -14.82
CA LEU A 262 10.37 -12.48 -15.23
C LEU A 262 11.82 -12.79 -14.85
N PHE A 263 12.71 -11.82 -15.00
CA PHE A 263 14.10 -11.95 -14.58
C PHE A 263 14.21 -12.14 -13.05
N ALA A 264 13.42 -11.41 -12.25
CA ALA A 264 13.36 -11.62 -10.81
C ALA A 264 12.88 -13.03 -10.44
N GLY A 265 11.81 -13.49 -11.09
CA GLY A 265 11.28 -14.83 -10.90
C GLY A 265 12.32 -15.90 -11.22
N ALA A 266 13.02 -15.78 -12.37
CA ALA A 266 14.08 -16.69 -12.77
C ALA A 266 15.23 -16.70 -11.74
N LEU A 267 15.72 -15.53 -11.32
CA LEU A 267 16.79 -15.43 -10.31
C LEU A 267 16.34 -15.96 -8.95
N PHE A 268 15.08 -15.75 -8.59
CA PHE A 268 14.55 -16.27 -7.33
C PHE A 268 14.56 -17.81 -7.35
N LEU A 269 14.01 -18.44 -8.37
CA LEU A 269 13.96 -19.89 -8.52
C LEU A 269 15.34 -20.51 -8.62
N TRP A 270 16.23 -19.90 -9.43
CA TRP A 270 17.61 -20.37 -9.59
C TRP A 270 18.40 -20.38 -8.27
N ASN A 271 18.20 -19.35 -7.44
CA ASN A 271 18.96 -19.18 -6.20
C ASN A 271 18.20 -19.57 -4.94
N ILE A 272 17.03 -20.20 -5.03
CA ILE A 272 16.14 -20.44 -3.90
C ILE A 272 16.82 -21.14 -2.72
N ARG A 273 17.70 -22.10 -3.01
CA ARG A 273 18.43 -22.87 -1.98
C ARG A 273 19.57 -22.11 -1.32
N LYS A 274 20.03 -21.01 -1.92
CA LYS A 274 21.19 -20.22 -1.47
C LYS A 274 20.79 -18.87 -0.86
N LYS A 275 19.48 -18.56 -0.78
CA LYS A 275 19.02 -17.24 -0.36
C LYS A 275 19.11 -17.04 1.15
N GLN A 276 19.91 -16.08 1.56
CA GLN A 276 20.03 -15.64 2.95
C GLN A 276 18.69 -15.19 3.56
N HIS A 277 17.81 -14.57 2.74
CA HIS A 277 16.52 -14.03 3.18
C HIS A 277 15.33 -14.80 2.62
N LEU A 278 15.46 -16.13 2.47
CA LEU A 278 14.41 -16.96 1.88
C LEU A 278 13.06 -16.81 2.61
N TRP A 279 13.07 -16.91 3.94
CA TRP A 279 11.83 -16.85 4.73
C TRP A 279 11.14 -15.50 4.64
N ILE A 280 11.89 -14.40 4.57
CA ILE A 280 11.34 -13.06 4.33
C ILE A 280 10.77 -12.96 2.92
N SER A 281 11.46 -13.52 1.91
CA SER A 281 10.93 -13.55 0.53
C SER A 281 9.63 -14.35 0.43
N LEU A 282 9.56 -15.51 1.12
CA LEU A 282 8.35 -16.32 1.19
C LEU A 282 7.21 -15.60 1.96
N ALA A 283 7.55 -14.87 3.02
CA ALA A 283 6.59 -14.02 3.73
C ALA A 283 5.99 -12.96 2.82
N LEU A 284 6.80 -12.26 2.02
CA LEU A 284 6.34 -11.26 1.05
C LEU A 284 5.43 -11.90 0.00
N LEU A 285 5.81 -13.07 -0.56
CA LEU A 285 4.95 -13.83 -1.47
C LEU A 285 3.65 -14.28 -0.81
N GLY A 286 3.69 -14.70 0.46
CA GLY A 286 2.50 -15.06 1.24
C GLY A 286 1.55 -13.87 1.43
N CYS A 287 2.08 -12.68 1.73
CA CYS A 287 1.29 -11.44 1.81
C CYS A 287 0.67 -11.07 0.45
N MET A 288 1.42 -11.25 -0.63
CA MET A 288 0.91 -11.05 -1.99
C MET A 288 -0.22 -12.04 -2.30
N ALA A 289 -0.02 -13.33 -2.01
CA ALA A 289 -1.05 -14.37 -2.19
C ALA A 289 -2.31 -14.08 -1.37
N PHE A 290 -2.17 -13.64 -0.11
CA PHE A 290 -3.29 -13.21 0.74
C PHE A 290 -4.10 -12.09 0.06
N ASN A 291 -3.43 -11.06 -0.45
CA ASN A 291 -4.12 -9.95 -1.13
C ASN A 291 -4.83 -10.43 -2.41
N VAL A 292 -4.22 -11.33 -3.20
CA VAL A 292 -4.88 -11.92 -4.37
C VAL A 292 -6.16 -12.64 -3.94
N VAL A 293 -6.07 -13.55 -2.94
CA VAL A 293 -7.23 -14.33 -2.46
C VAL A 293 -8.32 -13.41 -1.92
N LEU A 294 -7.96 -12.39 -1.12
CA LEU A 294 -8.91 -11.42 -0.58
C LEU A 294 -9.66 -10.70 -1.72
N HIS A 295 -8.91 -10.17 -2.70
CA HIS A 295 -9.47 -9.34 -3.75
C HIS A 295 -10.10 -10.12 -4.91
N LEU A 296 -10.01 -11.45 -4.95
CA LEU A 296 -10.81 -12.26 -5.87
C LEU A 296 -12.30 -11.92 -5.75
N ARG A 297 -12.77 -11.66 -4.54
CA ARG A 297 -14.19 -11.34 -4.29
C ARG A 297 -14.42 -9.99 -3.63
N TYR A 298 -13.44 -9.40 -2.95
CA TYR A 298 -13.57 -8.16 -2.20
C TYR A 298 -13.03 -6.95 -2.97
N GLY A 299 -13.77 -5.84 -2.91
CA GLY A 299 -13.39 -4.56 -3.49
C GLY A 299 -13.85 -4.38 -4.94
N LYS A 300 -14.27 -3.16 -5.27
CA LYS A 300 -14.78 -2.79 -6.58
C LYS A 300 -13.66 -2.38 -7.54
N GLU A 301 -12.75 -1.51 -7.06
CA GLU A 301 -11.62 -0.97 -7.80
C GLU A 301 -10.30 -1.46 -7.18
N PHE A 302 -9.59 -2.30 -7.90
CA PHE A 302 -8.39 -2.96 -7.37
C PHE A 302 -7.21 -2.02 -7.17
N PHE A 303 -7.08 -0.99 -8.03
CA PHE A 303 -6.01 -0.03 -7.90
C PHE A 303 -6.08 0.74 -6.56
N LEU A 304 -7.30 0.94 -6.04
CA LEU A 304 -7.51 1.55 -4.73
C LEU A 304 -6.76 0.81 -3.60
N TYR A 305 -6.67 -0.50 -3.71
CA TYR A 305 -6.02 -1.36 -2.71
C TYR A 305 -4.55 -1.65 -3.02
N SER A 306 -4.03 -1.15 -4.15
CA SER A 306 -2.69 -1.49 -4.61
C SER A 306 -1.56 -1.20 -3.62
N PRO A 307 -1.59 -0.17 -2.76
CA PRO A 307 -0.56 0.01 -1.74
C PRO A 307 -0.41 -1.18 -0.78
N ASN A 308 -1.47 -1.98 -0.60
CA ASN A 308 -1.48 -3.14 0.31
C ASN A 308 -0.53 -4.27 -0.14
N TRP A 309 -0.11 -4.29 -1.40
CA TRP A 309 0.80 -5.32 -1.95
C TRP A 309 1.97 -4.76 -2.76
N THR A 310 1.89 -3.52 -3.27
CA THR A 310 2.98 -2.94 -4.09
C THR A 310 4.29 -2.90 -3.32
N TYR A 311 4.27 -2.57 -2.03
CA TYR A 311 5.45 -2.62 -1.17
C TYR A 311 6.04 -4.04 -1.12
N ALA A 312 5.20 -5.07 -0.98
CA ALA A 312 5.65 -6.46 -0.88
C ALA A 312 6.26 -6.93 -2.21
N LEU A 313 5.65 -6.56 -3.34
CA LEU A 313 6.18 -6.82 -4.67
C LEU A 313 7.57 -6.19 -4.83
N VAL A 314 7.73 -4.89 -4.55
CA VAL A 314 9.01 -4.19 -4.71
C VAL A 314 10.08 -4.73 -3.78
N LEU A 315 9.77 -5.02 -2.52
CA LEU A 315 10.73 -5.63 -1.58
C LEU A 315 11.13 -7.05 -2.03
N PHE A 316 10.17 -7.84 -2.50
CA PHE A 316 10.44 -9.17 -3.05
C PHE A 316 11.39 -9.09 -4.25
N LEU A 317 11.14 -8.19 -5.18
CA LEU A 317 12.03 -7.96 -6.34
C LEU A 317 13.42 -7.52 -5.90
N GLY A 318 13.51 -6.61 -4.93
CA GLY A 318 14.78 -6.17 -4.35
C GLY A 318 15.58 -7.32 -3.73
N LEU A 319 14.94 -8.28 -3.09
CA LEU A 319 15.60 -9.50 -2.61
C LEU A 319 15.88 -10.49 -3.75
N ALA A 320 15.01 -10.61 -4.73
CA ALA A 320 15.18 -11.51 -5.86
C ALA A 320 16.41 -11.16 -6.71
N TRP A 321 16.63 -9.88 -6.95
CA TRP A 321 17.77 -9.35 -7.71
C TRP A 321 19.08 -9.20 -6.90
N GLN A 322 19.10 -9.55 -5.60
CA GLN A 322 20.27 -9.36 -4.72
C GLN A 322 21.56 -9.88 -5.32
N THR A 323 21.53 -11.00 -6.04
CA THR A 323 22.73 -11.62 -6.65
C THR A 323 23.38 -10.78 -7.76
N VAL A 324 22.66 -9.83 -8.33
CA VAL A 324 23.13 -8.90 -9.38
C VAL A 324 23.17 -7.45 -8.90
N SER A 325 22.90 -7.19 -7.62
CA SER A 325 22.78 -5.84 -7.04
C SER A 325 24.03 -4.97 -7.23
N ASP A 326 25.22 -5.58 -7.22
CA ASP A 326 26.51 -4.89 -7.37
C ASP A 326 26.94 -4.75 -8.85
N ARG A 327 26.20 -5.33 -9.79
CA ARG A 327 26.53 -5.28 -11.21
C ARG A 327 26.12 -3.94 -11.81
N LYS A 328 27.07 -3.18 -12.33
CA LYS A 328 26.81 -1.85 -12.94
C LYS A 328 25.77 -1.92 -14.06
N TRP A 329 25.85 -2.95 -14.93
CA TRP A 329 24.87 -3.11 -16.01
C TRP A 329 23.44 -3.21 -15.48
N PHE A 330 23.23 -3.90 -14.34
CA PHE A 330 21.91 -4.06 -13.74
C PHE A 330 21.42 -2.75 -13.09
N GLN A 331 22.33 -2.01 -12.41
CA GLN A 331 22.02 -0.68 -11.88
C GLN A 331 21.63 0.30 -12.98
N VAL A 332 22.31 0.27 -14.15
CA VAL A 332 21.96 1.05 -15.33
C VAL A 332 20.58 0.64 -15.86
N LEU A 333 20.31 -0.66 -15.95
CA LEU A 333 19.00 -1.16 -16.37
C LEU A 333 17.87 -0.68 -15.46
N LEU A 334 18.08 -0.66 -14.13
CA LEU A 334 17.14 -0.09 -13.18
C LEU A 334 16.97 1.42 -13.38
N LEU A 335 18.04 2.17 -13.61
CA LEU A 335 17.97 3.62 -13.91
C LEU A 335 17.14 3.89 -15.18
N LEU A 336 17.31 3.09 -16.22
CA LEU A 336 16.50 3.20 -17.45
C LEU A 336 15.03 2.93 -17.16
N LEU A 337 14.71 1.89 -16.37
CA LEU A 337 13.32 1.65 -15.95
C LEU A 337 12.76 2.83 -15.15
N LEU A 338 13.54 3.38 -14.18
CA LEU A 338 13.08 4.54 -13.41
C LEU A 338 12.79 5.75 -14.30
N SER A 339 13.62 5.99 -15.32
CA SER A 339 13.38 7.07 -16.30
C SER A 339 12.08 6.84 -17.10
N LEU A 340 11.81 5.59 -17.52
CA LEU A 340 10.56 5.22 -18.19
C LEU A 340 9.35 5.42 -17.25
N LEU A 341 9.47 5.04 -15.97
CA LEU A 341 8.41 5.23 -14.98
C LEU A 341 8.15 6.72 -14.69
N ILE A 342 9.19 7.55 -14.58
CA ILE A 342 9.04 9.00 -14.43
C ILE A 342 8.22 9.57 -15.58
N TRP A 343 8.54 9.18 -16.81
CA TRP A 343 7.80 9.64 -17.98
C TRP A 343 6.36 9.12 -17.97
N ASN A 344 6.20 7.80 -17.88
CA ASN A 344 4.88 7.16 -17.95
C ASN A 344 3.94 7.61 -16.83
N ASN A 345 4.39 7.50 -15.59
CA ASN A 345 3.55 7.81 -14.42
C ASN A 345 3.43 9.32 -14.20
N GLY A 346 4.42 10.11 -14.63
CA GLY A 346 4.33 11.56 -14.73
C GLY A 346 3.24 12.00 -15.71
N TYR A 347 3.11 11.31 -16.85
CA TYR A 347 2.03 11.55 -17.79
C TYR A 347 0.64 11.31 -17.16
N LEU A 348 0.47 10.25 -16.34
CA LEU A 348 -0.77 10.04 -15.58
C LEU A 348 -1.10 11.25 -14.70
N LEU A 349 -0.12 11.75 -13.92
CA LEU A 349 -0.33 12.92 -13.07
C LEU A 349 -0.72 14.16 -13.88
N LEU A 350 -0.03 14.43 -14.99
CA LEU A 350 -0.37 15.53 -15.89
C LEU A 350 -1.77 15.37 -16.48
N THR A 351 -2.17 14.16 -16.85
CA THR A 351 -3.51 13.89 -17.36
C THR A 351 -4.59 14.19 -16.31
N ILE A 352 -4.37 13.81 -15.05
CA ILE A 352 -5.28 14.14 -13.95
C ILE A 352 -5.34 15.66 -13.73
N LEU A 353 -4.18 16.32 -13.71
CA LEU A 353 -4.12 17.78 -13.53
C LEU A 353 -4.80 18.54 -14.68
N ASN A 354 -4.66 18.09 -15.92
CA ASN A 354 -5.30 18.70 -17.08
C ASN A 354 -6.83 18.56 -17.06
N VAL A 355 -7.36 17.49 -16.47
CA VAL A 355 -8.81 17.36 -16.23
C VAL A 355 -9.29 18.32 -15.13
N LEU A 356 -8.42 18.65 -14.16
CA LEU A 356 -8.71 19.62 -13.10
C LEU A 356 -8.59 21.10 -13.57
N ALA A 357 -7.61 21.39 -14.43
CA ALA A 357 -7.24 22.77 -14.80
C ALA A 357 -8.36 23.62 -15.43
N PRO A 358 -9.30 23.08 -16.25
CA PRO A 358 -10.41 23.87 -16.79
C PRO A 358 -11.43 24.33 -15.75
N GLN A 359 -11.26 23.91 -14.51
CA GLN A 359 -12.25 24.03 -13.45
C GLN A 359 -11.73 24.89 -12.28
N VAL A 360 -10.48 25.35 -12.35
CA VAL A 360 -9.85 26.32 -11.46
C VAL A 360 -9.76 27.67 -12.15
#